data_f50bf51450b2ff9f88ab993901b19b53
#
_entry.id   f50bf51450b2ff9f88ab993901b19b53
#
_cell.length_a   1.000
_cell.length_b   1.000
_cell.length_c   1.000
_cell.angle_alpha   90.00
_cell.angle_beta   90.00
_cell.angle_gamma   90.00
#
_symmetry.space_group_name_H-M   'P 1'
#
loop_
_entity.id
_entity.type
_entity.pdbx_description
1 polymer ?
#
loop_
_entity_poly.entity_id
_entity_poly.type
_entity_poly.pdbx_seq_one_letter_code
_entity_poly.pdbx_strand_id
1 'polypeptide(L)'
;MAPNPTALPTATAVGAPAVALVPAAVVPDSASAALDELLQGNRRYATGRARRGRTAAPHPFAVVLGCVDCAAAPELVFDQGLGDLLTMRTAGQVLDEAVLGSLQYGVQHLRVPLVVVLGHEGCGAVAATLARLRTGTPVPGHLELLVDEIAPAARRTRALPGDWAEHTMRAQTMWARDAIRADPGFAAASVVAARLDAASGLVSLLP
;
A
#
# COMPACT_ATOMS: atom_id res chain seq x y z
N MET A 1 -47.04 -35.33 -21.02
CA MET A 1 -47.35 -33.96 -20.61
C MET A 1 -46.63 -33.73 -19.30
N ALA A 2 -45.43 -33.09 -19.33
CA ALA A 2 -44.62 -32.86 -18.17
C ALA A 2 -45.02 -31.54 -17.51
N PRO A 3 -45.01 -31.40 -16.17
CA PRO A 3 -45.40 -30.18 -15.49
C PRO A 3 -44.32 -29.11 -15.62
N ASN A 4 -44.75 -27.89 -15.83
CA ASN A 4 -43.99 -26.63 -15.95
C ASN A 4 -43.20 -26.33 -14.65
N PRO A 5 -41.92 -25.93 -14.69
CA PRO A 5 -41.20 -25.59 -13.49
C PRO A 5 -41.66 -24.24 -12.93
N THR A 6 -41.90 -24.27 -11.65
CA THR A 6 -42.34 -23.24 -10.72
C THR A 6 -41.60 -21.92 -10.90
N ALA A 7 -42.34 -20.82 -11.04
CA ALA A 7 -41.84 -19.46 -11.04
C ALA A 7 -41.13 -19.14 -9.70
N LEU A 8 -39.95 -18.55 -9.78
CA LEU A 8 -39.21 -18.03 -8.63
C LEU A 8 -40.03 -16.92 -7.96
N PRO A 9 -40.08 -16.86 -6.63
CA PRO A 9 -40.74 -15.77 -5.92
C PRO A 9 -40.05 -14.43 -6.22
N THR A 10 -40.86 -13.44 -6.58
CA THR A 10 -40.44 -12.05 -6.74
C THR A 10 -39.89 -11.54 -5.40
N ALA A 11 -38.59 -11.19 -5.39
CA ALA A 11 -37.98 -10.58 -4.24
C ALA A 11 -38.65 -9.24 -3.93
N THR A 12 -39.25 -9.14 -2.76
CA THR A 12 -39.77 -7.89 -2.22
C THR A 12 -38.57 -6.97 -2.00
N ALA A 13 -38.51 -5.84 -2.70
CA ALA A 13 -37.47 -4.83 -2.50
C ALA A 13 -37.54 -4.28 -1.06
N VAL A 14 -36.63 -4.74 -0.22
CA VAL A 14 -36.37 -4.11 1.09
C VAL A 14 -35.75 -2.76 0.77
N GLY A 15 -36.46 -1.69 1.07
CA GLY A 15 -35.95 -0.33 0.90
C GLY A 15 -34.61 -0.18 1.60
N ALA A 16 -33.56 0.15 0.84
CA ALA A 16 -32.26 0.45 1.42
C ALA A 16 -32.41 1.64 2.39
N PRO A 17 -31.85 1.56 3.61
CA PRO A 17 -31.85 2.71 4.52
C PRO A 17 -31.18 3.89 3.80
N ALA A 18 -31.81 5.07 3.92
CA ALA A 18 -31.23 6.31 3.41
C ALA A 18 -29.85 6.51 4.07
N VAL A 19 -28.80 6.27 3.31
CA VAL A 19 -27.44 6.58 3.75
C VAL A 19 -27.35 8.09 3.83
N ALA A 20 -27.20 8.62 5.04
CA ALA A 20 -26.92 10.04 5.23
C ALA A 20 -25.68 10.38 4.43
N LEU A 21 -25.79 11.25 3.43
CA LEU A 21 -24.67 11.78 2.66
C LEU A 21 -23.73 12.51 3.63
N VAL A 22 -22.64 11.84 3.99
CA VAL A 22 -21.50 12.52 4.62
C VAL A 22 -21.01 13.55 3.60
N PRO A 23 -20.77 14.81 3.99
CA PRO A 23 -20.28 15.82 3.06
C PRO A 23 -19.06 15.26 2.32
N ALA A 24 -19.06 15.42 0.99
CA ALA A 24 -17.95 14.98 0.16
C ALA A 24 -16.65 15.55 0.75
N ALA A 25 -15.72 14.69 1.10
CA ALA A 25 -14.40 15.13 1.51
C ALA A 25 -13.78 15.91 0.35
N VAL A 26 -13.14 17.03 0.67
CA VAL A 26 -12.37 17.77 -0.33
C VAL A 26 -11.27 16.83 -0.80
N VAL A 27 -11.31 16.46 -2.09
CA VAL A 27 -10.27 15.62 -2.70
C VAL A 27 -9.01 16.50 -2.79
N PRO A 28 -7.88 16.06 -2.23
CA PRO A 28 -6.62 16.80 -2.34
C PRO A 28 -6.22 16.97 -3.81
N ASP A 29 -5.90 18.18 -4.21
CA ASP A 29 -5.57 18.57 -5.59
C ASP A 29 -4.06 18.61 -5.88
N SER A 30 -3.24 18.43 -4.85
CA SER A 30 -1.78 18.44 -4.95
C SER A 30 -1.16 17.30 -4.13
N ALA A 31 0.06 16.94 -4.49
CA ALA A 31 0.81 15.91 -3.77
C ALA A 31 1.04 16.27 -2.29
N SER A 32 1.27 17.57 -1.99
CA SER A 32 1.45 18.04 -0.61
C SER A 32 0.16 17.87 0.18
N ALA A 33 -0.98 18.31 -0.35
CA ALA A 33 -2.28 18.17 0.30
C ALA A 33 -2.66 16.69 0.49
N ALA A 34 -2.38 15.85 -0.50
CA ALA A 34 -2.59 14.41 -0.43
C ALA A 34 -1.76 13.77 0.69
N LEU A 35 -0.48 14.11 0.78
CA LEU A 35 0.39 13.60 1.84
C LEU A 35 -0.06 14.06 3.23
N ASP A 36 -0.45 15.33 3.37
CA ASP A 36 -0.95 15.87 4.64
C ASP A 36 -2.22 15.15 5.10
N GLU A 37 -3.18 14.87 4.21
CA GLU A 37 -4.40 14.12 4.55
C GLU A 37 -4.05 12.68 4.98
N LEU A 38 -3.13 12.01 4.30
CA LEU A 38 -2.68 10.67 4.69
C LEU A 38 -2.06 10.66 6.08
N LEU A 39 -1.17 11.61 6.37
CA LEU A 39 -0.50 11.69 7.68
C LEU A 39 -1.46 12.08 8.80
N GLN A 40 -2.43 12.95 8.53
CA GLN A 40 -3.50 13.27 9.48
C GLN A 40 -4.41 12.06 9.73
N GLY A 41 -4.80 11.35 8.68
CA GLY A 41 -5.55 10.11 8.76
C GLY A 41 -4.82 9.04 9.58
N ASN A 42 -3.52 8.88 9.34
CA ASN A 42 -2.70 7.96 10.12
C ASN A 42 -2.66 8.33 11.61
N ARG A 43 -2.54 9.61 11.96
CA ARG A 43 -2.62 10.04 13.37
C ARG A 43 -3.96 9.68 14.00
N ARG A 44 -5.08 9.83 13.26
CA ARG A 44 -6.40 9.39 13.74
C ARG A 44 -6.44 7.88 13.97
N TYR A 45 -5.92 7.09 13.04
CA TYR A 45 -5.81 5.64 13.16
C TYR A 45 -4.99 5.23 14.39
N ALA A 46 -3.76 5.74 14.53
CA ALA A 46 -2.85 5.42 15.60
C ALA A 46 -3.39 5.80 17.01
N THR A 47 -4.26 6.82 17.08
CA THR A 47 -4.90 7.26 18.34
C THR A 47 -6.29 6.65 18.57
N GLY A 48 -6.71 5.67 17.77
CA GLY A 48 -8.03 5.04 17.87
C GLY A 48 -9.22 5.92 17.48
N ARG A 49 -8.96 7.03 16.76
CA ARG A 49 -9.99 8.02 16.34
C ARG A 49 -10.35 7.90 14.87
N ALA A 50 -10.05 6.77 14.24
CA ALA A 50 -10.33 6.54 12.82
C ALA A 50 -11.81 6.74 12.48
N ARG A 51 -12.08 7.34 11.32
CA ARG A 51 -13.42 7.58 10.80
C ARG A 51 -13.92 6.31 10.11
N ARG A 52 -14.92 5.68 10.66
CA ARG A 52 -15.52 4.47 10.07
C ARG A 52 -16.62 4.85 9.07
N GLY A 53 -16.77 4.06 8.00
CA GLY A 53 -17.94 4.10 7.13
C GLY A 53 -17.96 5.21 6.07
N ARG A 54 -16.81 5.80 5.71
CA ARG A 54 -16.75 6.70 4.56
C ARG A 54 -16.89 5.89 3.27
N THR A 55 -17.91 6.22 2.48
CA THR A 55 -18.03 5.80 1.09
C THR A 55 -17.86 7.06 0.24
N ALA A 56 -16.82 7.10 -0.59
CA ALA A 56 -16.65 8.15 -1.59
C ALA A 56 -16.81 7.55 -2.99
N ALA A 57 -17.20 8.39 -3.96
CA ALA A 57 -17.01 8.03 -5.35
C ALA A 57 -15.49 7.79 -5.60
N PRO A 58 -15.11 6.87 -6.51
CA PRO A 58 -13.71 6.52 -6.73
C PRO A 58 -12.94 7.70 -7.36
N HIS A 59 -12.37 8.54 -6.52
CA HIS A 59 -11.45 9.62 -6.89
C HIS A 59 -10.18 9.47 -6.04
N PRO A 60 -9.30 8.51 -6.37
CA PRO A 60 -8.11 8.29 -5.59
C PRO A 60 -7.18 9.51 -5.70
N PHE A 61 -6.71 9.98 -4.55
CA PHE A 61 -5.76 11.08 -4.47
C PHE A 61 -4.33 10.62 -4.14
N ALA A 62 -4.16 9.34 -3.83
CA ALA A 62 -2.85 8.73 -3.62
C ALA A 62 -2.85 7.26 -4.09
N VAL A 63 -1.67 6.82 -4.54
CA VAL A 63 -1.35 5.40 -4.74
C VAL A 63 -0.49 4.95 -3.58
N VAL A 64 -0.79 3.82 -2.95
CA VAL A 64 0.03 3.23 -1.90
C VAL A 64 0.50 1.85 -2.32
N LEU A 65 1.81 1.69 -2.49
CA LEU A 65 2.46 0.40 -2.66
C LEU A 65 2.93 -0.11 -1.29
N GLY A 66 2.23 -1.09 -0.74
CA GLY A 66 2.54 -1.71 0.55
C GLY A 66 3.04 -3.14 0.45
N CYS A 67 3.24 -3.79 1.60
CA CYS A 67 3.59 -5.20 1.66
C CYS A 67 2.34 -6.08 1.88
N VAL A 68 2.33 -7.29 1.29
CA VAL A 68 1.22 -8.25 1.44
C VAL A 68 1.09 -8.78 2.85
N ASP A 69 2.18 -8.89 3.61
CA ASP A 69 2.19 -9.42 4.97
C ASP A 69 1.97 -8.34 6.06
N CYS A 70 1.89 -7.08 5.68
CA CYS A 70 1.49 -6.04 6.60
C CYS A 70 0.07 -6.31 7.12
N ALA A 71 -0.12 -6.39 8.42
CA ALA A 71 -1.41 -6.74 9.03
C ALA A 71 -2.51 -5.71 8.73
N ALA A 72 -2.16 -4.44 8.58
CA ALA A 72 -3.11 -3.37 8.32
C ALA A 72 -3.15 -2.99 6.83
N ALA A 73 -4.36 -2.85 6.29
CA ALA A 73 -4.57 -2.32 4.95
C ALA A 73 -4.24 -0.82 4.92
N PRO A 74 -3.67 -0.29 3.82
CA PRO A 74 -3.34 1.13 3.70
C PRO A 74 -4.52 2.06 3.99
N GLU A 75 -5.72 1.70 3.57
CA GLU A 75 -6.94 2.49 3.83
C GLU A 75 -7.19 2.65 5.33
N LEU A 76 -6.94 1.60 6.12
CA LEU A 76 -7.06 1.66 7.58
C LEU A 76 -5.94 2.47 8.20
N VAL A 77 -4.68 2.21 7.77
CA VAL A 77 -3.49 2.91 8.29
C VAL A 77 -3.59 4.42 8.12
N PHE A 78 -4.14 4.87 6.99
CA PHE A 78 -4.29 6.28 6.66
C PHE A 78 -5.69 6.84 6.95
N ASP A 79 -6.60 6.03 7.54
CA ASP A 79 -7.99 6.41 7.85
C ASP A 79 -8.71 7.03 6.63
N GLN A 80 -8.60 6.33 5.49
CA GLN A 80 -9.22 6.76 4.24
C GLN A 80 -10.44 5.90 3.89
N GLY A 81 -11.36 6.49 3.12
CA GLY A 81 -12.57 5.83 2.65
C GLY A 81 -12.32 4.96 1.43
N LEU A 82 -13.33 4.17 1.06
CA LEU A 82 -13.32 3.38 -0.17
C LEU A 82 -13.23 4.32 -1.37
N GLY A 83 -12.24 4.10 -2.26
CA GLY A 83 -12.03 4.89 -3.45
C GLY A 83 -11.14 6.13 -3.26
N ASP A 84 -10.73 6.46 -2.03
CA ASP A 84 -9.80 7.56 -1.76
C ASP A 84 -8.35 7.18 -2.12
N LEU A 85 -8.01 5.89 -2.05
CA LEU A 85 -6.69 5.35 -2.38
C LEU A 85 -6.76 4.32 -3.50
N LEU A 86 -5.72 4.27 -4.30
CA LEU A 86 -5.38 3.12 -5.13
C LEU A 86 -4.30 2.33 -4.38
N THR A 87 -4.60 1.11 -3.96
CA THR A 87 -3.68 0.32 -3.14
C THR A 87 -3.17 -0.90 -3.90
N MET A 88 -1.86 -1.12 -3.83
CA MET A 88 -1.19 -2.32 -4.30
C MET A 88 -0.34 -2.89 -3.18
N ARG A 89 -0.24 -4.22 -3.13
CA ARG A 89 0.53 -4.91 -2.10
C ARG A 89 1.31 -6.07 -2.73
N THR A 90 2.63 -5.95 -2.69
CA THR A 90 3.55 -7.02 -3.08
C THR A 90 4.45 -7.39 -1.92
N ALA A 91 4.99 -8.59 -1.85
CA ALA A 91 5.90 -8.98 -0.76
C ALA A 91 7.17 -8.12 -0.81
N GLY A 92 7.44 -7.37 0.28
CA GLY A 92 8.62 -6.50 0.38
C GLY A 92 8.64 -5.31 -0.60
N GLN A 93 7.48 -4.85 -1.07
CA GLN A 93 7.33 -3.78 -2.07
C GLN A 93 8.14 -4.04 -3.36
N VAL A 94 8.31 -5.32 -3.72
CA VAL A 94 9.02 -5.70 -4.94
C VAL A 94 8.27 -5.18 -6.15
N LEU A 95 9.04 -4.60 -7.08
CA LEU A 95 8.54 -4.02 -8.33
C LEU A 95 8.70 -5.05 -9.46
N ASP A 96 7.66 -5.20 -10.25
CA ASP A 96 7.69 -5.86 -11.55
C ASP A 96 6.91 -5.03 -12.58
N GLU A 97 6.92 -5.47 -13.82
CA GLU A 97 6.24 -4.75 -14.91
C GLU A 97 4.73 -4.58 -14.67
N ALA A 98 4.07 -5.54 -14.04
CA ALA A 98 2.64 -5.46 -13.75
C ALA A 98 2.36 -4.43 -12.64
N VAL A 99 3.21 -4.40 -11.61
CA VAL A 99 3.15 -3.41 -10.54
C VAL A 99 3.42 -2.02 -11.08
N LEU A 100 4.50 -1.83 -11.85
CA LEU A 100 4.83 -0.55 -12.48
C LEU A 100 3.72 -0.06 -13.40
N GLY A 101 3.18 -0.92 -14.26
CA GLY A 101 2.05 -0.58 -15.12
C GLY A 101 0.80 -0.16 -14.35
N SER A 102 0.51 -0.82 -13.21
CA SER A 102 -0.63 -0.48 -12.36
C SER A 102 -0.44 0.85 -11.63
N LEU A 103 0.79 1.12 -11.13
CA LEU A 103 1.17 2.41 -10.55
C LEU A 103 1.03 3.54 -11.59
N GLN A 104 1.56 3.30 -12.79
CA GLN A 104 1.52 4.26 -13.89
C GLN A 104 0.08 4.57 -14.34
N TYR A 105 -0.79 3.57 -14.35
CA TYR A 105 -2.23 3.77 -14.60
C TYR A 105 -2.83 4.77 -13.60
N GLY A 106 -2.50 4.63 -12.30
CA GLY A 106 -2.93 5.56 -11.27
C GLY A 106 -2.45 7.00 -11.54
N VAL A 107 -1.17 7.16 -11.85
CA VAL A 107 -0.56 8.49 -12.05
C VAL A 107 -1.03 9.13 -13.36
N GLN A 108 -0.98 8.39 -14.47
CA GLN A 108 -1.24 8.97 -15.80
C GLN A 108 -2.72 9.01 -16.16
N HIS A 109 -3.48 7.96 -15.83
CA HIS A 109 -4.87 7.82 -16.23
C HIS A 109 -5.85 8.40 -15.21
N LEU A 110 -5.63 8.09 -13.92
CA LEU A 110 -6.44 8.63 -12.83
C LEU A 110 -5.91 9.96 -12.30
N ARG A 111 -4.74 10.41 -12.77
CA ARG A 111 -4.09 11.68 -12.40
C ARG A 111 -3.80 11.81 -10.90
N VAL A 112 -3.44 10.71 -10.26
CA VAL A 112 -3.10 10.70 -8.85
C VAL A 112 -1.78 11.45 -8.63
N PRO A 113 -1.74 12.48 -7.77
CA PRO A 113 -0.57 13.34 -7.61
C PRO A 113 0.52 12.75 -6.68
N LEU A 114 0.21 11.67 -5.94
CA LEU A 114 1.10 11.12 -4.92
C LEU A 114 1.21 9.59 -5.02
N VAL A 115 2.44 9.09 -4.97
CA VAL A 115 2.75 7.66 -4.77
C VAL A 115 3.48 7.50 -3.44
N VAL A 116 3.01 6.61 -2.58
CA VAL A 116 3.64 6.26 -1.30
C VAL A 116 4.12 4.82 -1.37
N VAL A 117 5.42 4.60 -1.20
CA VAL A 117 5.99 3.27 -0.96
C VAL A 117 6.03 3.06 0.54
N LEU A 118 5.19 2.15 1.05
CA LEU A 118 4.99 1.93 2.49
C LEU A 118 5.67 0.64 2.94
N GLY A 119 6.84 0.76 3.55
CA GLY A 119 7.49 -0.31 4.30
C GLY A 119 6.85 -0.48 5.68
N HIS A 120 7.09 -1.62 6.31
CA HIS A 120 6.60 -1.87 7.67
C HIS A 120 7.61 -2.67 8.49
N GLU A 121 7.57 -2.48 9.79
CA GLU A 121 8.34 -3.26 10.74
C GLU A 121 7.98 -4.75 10.68
N GLY A 122 8.97 -5.62 10.87
CA GLY A 122 8.77 -7.06 10.93
C GLY A 122 8.41 -7.72 9.58
N CYS A 123 8.79 -7.12 8.46
CA CYS A 123 8.48 -7.64 7.12
C CYS A 123 9.02 -9.06 6.89
N GLY A 124 8.13 -10.01 6.62
CA GLY A 124 8.45 -11.41 6.39
C GLY A 124 9.30 -11.66 5.14
N ALA A 125 9.08 -10.86 4.08
CA ALA A 125 9.90 -10.97 2.87
C ALA A 125 11.36 -10.58 3.13
N VAL A 126 11.58 -9.53 3.93
CA VAL A 126 12.92 -9.17 4.42
C VAL A 126 13.49 -10.27 5.28
N ALA A 127 12.74 -10.79 6.25
CA ALA A 127 13.20 -11.87 7.13
C ALA A 127 13.62 -13.13 6.34
N ALA A 128 12.83 -13.53 5.33
CA ALA A 128 13.15 -14.65 4.44
C ALA A 128 14.46 -14.40 3.66
N THR A 129 14.63 -13.18 3.12
CA THR A 129 15.87 -12.79 2.43
C THR A 129 17.09 -12.86 3.34
N LEU A 130 16.98 -12.33 4.57
CA LEU A 130 18.09 -12.39 5.53
C LEU A 130 18.42 -13.83 5.94
N ALA A 131 17.42 -14.68 6.12
CA ALA A 131 17.61 -16.10 6.42
C ALA A 131 18.36 -16.78 5.26
N ARG A 132 17.94 -16.58 4.01
CA ARG A 132 18.60 -17.08 2.81
C ARG A 132 20.07 -16.65 2.72
N LEU A 133 20.35 -15.38 2.98
CA LEU A 133 21.72 -14.85 2.95
C LEU A 133 22.60 -15.37 4.09
N ARG A 134 22.02 -15.73 5.24
CA ARG A 134 22.76 -16.32 6.38
C ARG A 134 23.08 -17.79 6.18
N THR A 135 22.12 -18.56 5.71
CA THR A 135 22.20 -20.03 5.67
C THR A 135 22.65 -20.58 4.32
N GLY A 136 22.50 -19.81 3.24
CA GLY A 136 22.69 -20.30 1.87
C GLY A 136 21.58 -21.24 1.40
N THR A 137 20.57 -21.55 2.23
CA THR A 137 19.50 -22.48 1.89
C THR A 137 18.57 -21.89 0.85
N PRO A 138 18.35 -22.51 -0.32
CA PRO A 138 17.41 -22.03 -1.32
C PRO A 138 15.99 -21.89 -0.76
N VAL A 139 15.25 -20.88 -1.21
CA VAL A 139 13.82 -20.77 -0.94
C VAL A 139 13.03 -21.43 -2.09
N PRO A 140 11.83 -21.96 -1.83
CA PRO A 140 11.11 -22.74 -2.85
C PRO A 140 10.43 -21.84 -3.90
N GLY A 141 10.54 -22.26 -5.16
CA GLY A 141 9.74 -21.74 -6.27
C GLY A 141 9.87 -20.24 -6.49
N HIS A 142 8.74 -19.56 -6.61
CA HIS A 142 8.69 -18.14 -6.93
C HIS A 142 9.17 -17.21 -5.80
N LEU A 143 9.39 -17.74 -4.59
CA LEU A 143 9.94 -16.94 -3.49
C LEU A 143 11.39 -16.51 -3.74
N GLU A 144 12.15 -17.27 -4.57
CA GLU A 144 13.52 -16.89 -4.93
C GLU A 144 13.56 -15.50 -5.60
N LEU A 145 12.57 -15.17 -6.45
CA LEU A 145 12.46 -13.84 -7.05
C LEU A 145 12.44 -12.73 -5.99
N LEU A 146 11.66 -12.93 -4.92
CA LEU A 146 11.55 -11.92 -3.84
C LEU A 146 12.88 -11.74 -3.10
N VAL A 147 13.59 -12.88 -2.88
CA VAL A 147 14.91 -12.85 -2.26
C VAL A 147 15.91 -12.12 -3.13
N ASP A 148 15.94 -12.40 -4.43
CA ASP A 148 16.87 -11.77 -5.37
C ASP A 148 16.65 -10.26 -5.46
N GLU A 149 15.40 -9.81 -5.45
CA GLU A 149 15.05 -8.39 -5.49
C GLU A 149 15.40 -7.63 -4.19
N ILE A 150 15.28 -8.28 -3.02
CA ILE A 150 15.56 -7.65 -1.73
C ILE A 150 17.04 -7.80 -1.32
N ALA A 151 17.74 -8.84 -1.79
CA ALA A 151 19.12 -9.12 -1.41
C ALA A 151 20.12 -7.98 -1.62
N PRO A 152 20.02 -7.14 -2.68
CA PRO A 152 20.90 -5.98 -2.82
C PRO A 152 20.78 -4.98 -1.65
N ALA A 153 19.56 -4.71 -1.18
CA ALA A 153 19.33 -3.86 -0.01
C ALA A 153 19.91 -4.49 1.26
N ALA A 154 19.69 -5.80 1.45
CA ALA A 154 20.23 -6.54 2.59
C ALA A 154 21.77 -6.55 2.62
N ARG A 155 22.41 -6.75 1.48
CA ARG A 155 23.89 -6.74 1.39
C ARG A 155 24.47 -5.37 1.72
N ARG A 156 23.87 -4.29 1.23
CA ARG A 156 24.31 -2.90 1.50
C ARG A 156 24.22 -2.52 2.97
N THR A 157 23.23 -3.07 3.68
CA THR A 157 22.97 -2.71 5.08
C THR A 157 23.62 -3.64 6.09
N ARG A 158 24.27 -4.73 5.64
CA ARG A 158 24.81 -5.79 6.51
C ARG A 158 25.79 -5.31 7.58
N ALA A 159 26.60 -4.29 7.25
CA ALA A 159 27.64 -3.77 8.15
C ALA A 159 27.14 -2.62 9.06
N LEU A 160 25.87 -2.19 8.91
CA LEU A 160 25.32 -1.14 9.75
C LEU A 160 25.06 -1.69 11.17
N PRO A 161 25.38 -0.90 12.22
CA PRO A 161 25.08 -1.30 13.59
C PRO A 161 23.59 -1.31 13.86
N GLY A 162 23.11 -2.21 14.70
CA GLY A 162 21.70 -2.33 15.09
C GLY A 162 20.92 -3.42 14.36
N ASP A 163 19.64 -3.22 14.13
CA ASP A 163 18.76 -4.21 13.53
C ASP A 163 18.93 -4.27 12.00
N TRP A 164 19.53 -5.35 11.53
CA TRP A 164 19.74 -5.58 10.11
C TRP A 164 18.42 -5.68 9.31
N ALA A 165 17.38 -6.25 9.91
CA ALA A 165 16.08 -6.36 9.24
C ALA A 165 15.43 -4.99 9.03
N GLU A 166 15.46 -4.14 10.05
CA GLU A 166 14.97 -2.76 9.97
C GLU A 166 15.75 -1.94 8.93
N HIS A 167 17.09 -2.04 8.93
CA HIS A 167 17.91 -1.36 7.92
C HIS A 167 17.62 -1.85 6.50
N THR A 168 17.45 -3.16 6.33
CA THR A 168 17.13 -3.75 5.02
C THR A 168 15.75 -3.30 4.53
N MET A 169 14.74 -3.33 5.40
CA MET A 169 13.38 -2.87 5.07
C MET A 169 13.38 -1.41 4.61
N ARG A 170 14.06 -0.53 5.35
CA ARG A 170 14.19 0.90 4.97
C ARG A 170 14.90 1.06 3.63
N ALA A 171 16.03 0.37 3.45
CA ALA A 171 16.78 0.45 2.21
C ALA A 171 15.99 -0.07 1.00
N GLN A 172 15.22 -1.15 1.16
CA GLN A 172 14.36 -1.69 0.12
C GLN A 172 13.21 -0.73 -0.22
N THR A 173 12.57 -0.15 0.77
CA THR A 173 11.48 0.83 0.58
C THR A 173 11.99 2.08 -0.14
N MET A 174 13.16 2.60 0.25
CA MET A 174 13.77 3.74 -0.43
C MET A 174 14.22 3.40 -1.86
N TRP A 175 14.76 2.21 -2.07
CA TRP A 175 15.13 1.76 -3.41
C TRP A 175 13.90 1.69 -4.34
N ALA A 176 12.80 1.12 -3.89
CA ALA A 176 11.58 1.06 -4.68
C ALA A 176 11.04 2.47 -5.01
N ARG A 177 11.06 3.39 -4.04
CA ARG A 177 10.75 4.82 -4.30
C ARG A 177 11.65 5.40 -5.38
N ASP A 178 12.96 5.20 -5.29
CA ASP A 178 13.93 5.79 -6.21
C ASP A 178 13.81 5.20 -7.61
N ALA A 179 13.54 3.90 -7.71
CA ALA A 179 13.26 3.24 -8.99
C ALA A 179 12.02 3.84 -9.67
N ILE A 180 10.93 4.05 -8.93
CA ILE A 180 9.72 4.70 -9.46
C ILE A 180 10.02 6.15 -9.85
N ARG A 181 10.76 6.91 -9.04
CA ARG A 181 11.14 8.29 -9.35
C ARG A 181 11.99 8.45 -10.60
N ALA A 182 12.85 7.47 -10.87
CA ALA A 182 13.75 7.49 -12.03
C ALA A 182 13.01 7.21 -13.34
N ASP A 183 11.83 6.62 -13.29
CA ASP A 183 11.02 6.32 -14.48
C ASP A 183 10.22 7.56 -14.91
N PRO A 184 10.42 8.07 -16.15
CA PRO A 184 9.69 9.22 -16.69
C PRO A 184 8.16 9.06 -16.65
N GLY A 185 7.65 7.83 -16.64
CA GLY A 185 6.22 7.53 -16.53
C GLY A 185 5.57 8.07 -15.25
N PHE A 186 6.37 8.41 -14.23
CA PHE A 186 5.90 8.94 -12.95
C PHE A 186 6.21 10.42 -12.72
N ALA A 187 6.71 11.13 -13.74
CA ALA A 187 7.13 12.54 -13.60
C ALA A 187 5.98 13.48 -13.14
N ALA A 188 4.73 13.09 -13.34
CA ALA A 188 3.55 13.87 -12.94
C ALA A 188 3.16 13.72 -11.47
N ALA A 189 3.80 12.80 -10.71
CA ALA A 189 3.49 12.54 -9.31
C ALA A 189 4.72 12.73 -8.41
N SER A 190 4.48 13.13 -7.17
CA SER A 190 5.48 13.01 -6.12
C SER A 190 5.53 11.58 -5.62
N VAL A 191 6.75 11.04 -5.43
CA VAL A 191 6.94 9.68 -4.89
C VAL A 191 7.67 9.79 -3.56
N VAL A 192 7.11 9.22 -2.51
CA VAL A 192 7.70 9.22 -1.17
C VAL A 192 7.85 7.81 -0.63
N ALA A 193 8.84 7.61 0.25
CA ALA A 193 8.99 6.39 1.02
C ALA A 193 8.54 6.64 2.46
N ALA A 194 7.84 5.68 3.05
CA ALA A 194 7.36 5.76 4.42
C ALA A 194 7.50 4.41 5.13
N ARG A 195 7.55 4.44 6.46
CA ARG A 195 7.62 3.27 7.33
C ARG A 195 6.44 3.26 8.30
N LEU A 196 5.73 2.16 8.36
CA LEU A 196 4.73 1.88 9.38
C LEU A 196 5.40 1.19 10.58
N ASP A 197 5.23 1.75 11.75
CA ASP A 197 5.58 1.13 13.02
C ASP A 197 4.43 0.20 13.46
N ALA A 198 4.74 -1.08 13.64
CA ALA A 198 3.71 -2.10 13.91
C ALA A 198 3.10 -1.97 15.31
N ALA A 199 3.86 -1.47 16.28
CA ALA A 199 3.41 -1.37 17.66
C ALA A 199 2.52 -0.14 17.89
N SER A 200 2.90 1.02 17.34
CA SER A 200 2.18 2.28 17.52
C SER A 200 1.16 2.58 16.43
N GLY A 201 1.26 1.92 15.28
CA GLY A 201 0.48 2.25 14.08
C GLY A 201 0.89 3.57 13.42
N LEU A 202 1.98 4.20 13.85
CA LEU A 202 2.45 5.46 13.28
C LEU A 202 3.23 5.26 11.99
N VAL A 203 2.99 6.15 11.04
CA VAL A 203 3.75 6.24 9.79
C VAL A 203 4.73 7.41 9.88
N SER A 204 5.99 7.13 9.54
CA SER A 204 7.05 8.14 9.41
C SER A 204 7.62 8.13 8.00
N LEU A 205 7.91 9.31 7.45
CA LEU A 205 8.59 9.42 6.17
C LEU A 205 10.05 8.97 6.29
N LEU A 206 10.54 8.30 5.24
CA LEU A 206 11.95 7.99 5.06
C LEU A 206 12.62 9.09 4.20
N PRO A 207 13.92 9.35 4.40
CA PRO A 207 14.65 10.42 3.72
C PRO A 207 14.71 10.27 2.19
#